data_f003f27e034548ab2ab1ee1015ee15f4
#
_entry.id   f003f27e034548ab2ab1ee1015ee15f4
#
_cell.length_a   1.000
_cell.length_b   1.000
_cell.length_c   1.000
_cell.angle_alpha   90.00
_cell.angle_beta   90.00
_cell.angle_gamma   90.00
#
_symmetry.space_group_name_H-M   'P 1'
#
loop_
_entity.id
_entity.type
_entity.pdbx_description
1 polymer ?
#
loop_
_entity_poly.entity_id
_entity_poly.type
_entity_poly.pdbx_seq_one_letter_code
_entity_poly.pdbx_strand_id
1 'polypeptide(L)'
;MLRYWTAGESHGKALLALIDGFPAGLDIDCDSINCELRRRQGGYGRGGRQKLETDTVELITGVWKNRTLGSPITLQVINSDYKLERLKELERPRPGHADLTGAIKHGGSIRGILERASARETAVRVAAGALARQLLRVFGIETLGYVTEIGGLRVETPPGSLAEHRAARDESCVYTLAPARDDEFRQLIDRITEEGDTLGGVMEVRVEGLPIGLGTHAQWDRKLDGRLAQAVMAVQAIKGVEIGMGFQAARVPGSQVHDPIHFDSAQQHLPHLGYIRPTNNAGGLEGGMTNGQPLIVRAAKKPISTLRKPLDSINWETKQAQRASYERSDV
;
A
#
# COMPACT_ATOMS: atom_id res chain seq x y z
N MET A 1 0.47 11.88 -19.02
CA MET A 1 0.07 10.78 -18.11
C MET A 1 1.11 10.71 -17.00
N LEU A 2 0.68 10.73 -15.75
CA LEU A 2 1.57 10.63 -14.59
C LEU A 2 2.19 9.23 -14.54
N ARG A 3 3.51 9.17 -14.39
CA ARG A 3 4.29 7.93 -14.22
C ARG A 3 5.29 8.10 -13.08
N TYR A 4 5.67 7.00 -12.46
CA TYR A 4 6.78 7.03 -11.50
C TYR A 4 7.62 5.76 -11.59
N TRP A 5 8.89 5.90 -11.26
CA TRP A 5 9.85 4.82 -11.10
C TRP A 5 10.44 4.90 -9.71
N THR A 6 10.84 3.76 -9.18
CA THR A 6 11.57 3.68 -7.92
C THR A 6 12.93 3.04 -8.14
N ALA A 7 13.93 3.47 -7.38
CA ALA A 7 15.28 2.94 -7.38
C ALA A 7 15.81 2.86 -5.94
N GLY A 8 16.91 2.11 -5.77
CA GLY A 8 17.56 1.93 -4.49
C GLY A 8 17.31 0.57 -3.85
N GLU A 9 18.20 0.20 -2.98
CA GLU A 9 18.27 -1.08 -2.26
C GLU A 9 17.98 -0.86 -0.77
N SER A 10 17.55 -1.92 -0.09
CA SER A 10 17.15 -1.87 1.32
C SER A 10 18.24 -1.31 2.24
N HIS A 11 19.49 -1.72 2.02
CA HIS A 11 20.67 -1.23 2.75
C HIS A 11 21.63 -0.41 1.86
N GLY A 12 21.13 0.06 0.69
CA GLY A 12 21.84 1.05 -0.13
C GLY A 12 21.81 2.43 0.51
N LYS A 13 22.42 3.42 -0.13
CA LYS A 13 22.55 4.79 0.40
C LYS A 13 21.21 5.48 0.58
N ALA A 14 20.30 5.31 -0.38
CA ALA A 14 18.99 5.94 -0.40
C ALA A 14 17.99 5.16 -1.26
N LEU A 15 16.72 5.50 -1.09
CA LEU A 15 15.64 5.13 -1.97
C LEU A 15 15.19 6.36 -2.76
N LEU A 16 14.91 6.19 -4.03
CA LEU A 16 14.52 7.26 -4.95
C LEU A 16 13.18 6.97 -5.60
N ALA A 17 12.37 8.01 -5.83
CA ALA A 17 11.28 7.98 -6.77
C ALA A 17 11.45 9.10 -7.78
N LEU A 18 11.41 8.75 -9.08
CA LEU A 18 11.31 9.71 -10.17
C LEU A 18 9.87 9.75 -10.67
N ILE A 19 9.25 10.92 -10.62
CA ILE A 19 7.85 11.14 -11.00
C ILE A 19 7.83 12.05 -12.21
N ASP A 20 7.22 11.60 -13.28
CA ASP A 20 7.06 12.35 -14.52
C ASP A 20 5.58 12.61 -14.83
N GLY A 21 5.30 13.75 -15.52
CA GLY A 21 3.95 14.17 -15.88
C GLY A 21 3.17 14.83 -14.73
N PHE A 22 3.84 15.26 -13.67
CA PHE A 22 3.22 16.04 -12.59
C PHE A 22 2.99 17.49 -13.03
N PRO A 23 1.81 18.10 -12.78
CA PRO A 23 1.53 19.45 -13.25
C PRO A 23 2.41 20.49 -12.56
N ALA A 24 2.71 21.60 -13.27
CA ALA A 24 3.36 22.76 -12.70
C ALA A 24 2.40 23.53 -11.78
N GLY A 25 2.96 24.27 -10.81
CA GLY A 25 2.24 25.25 -10.02
C GLY A 25 1.55 24.73 -8.77
N LEU A 26 1.74 23.46 -8.39
CA LEU A 26 1.27 22.92 -7.11
C LEU A 26 2.25 23.28 -6.00
N ASP A 27 1.74 23.86 -4.91
CA ASP A 27 2.51 24.06 -3.69
C ASP A 27 2.65 22.74 -2.95
N ILE A 28 3.88 22.36 -2.58
CA ILE A 28 4.19 21.10 -1.92
C ILE A 28 4.40 21.31 -0.42
N ASP A 29 3.69 20.52 0.36
CA ASP A 29 3.86 20.38 1.80
C ASP A 29 4.68 19.12 2.12
N CYS A 30 5.97 19.30 2.38
CA CYS A 30 6.88 18.20 2.76
C CYS A 30 6.52 17.61 4.13
N ASP A 31 5.98 18.39 5.05
CA ASP A 31 5.59 17.90 6.39
C ASP A 31 4.43 16.92 6.29
N SER A 32 3.49 17.16 5.37
CA SER A 32 2.43 16.21 5.04
C SER A 32 2.99 14.89 4.49
N ILE A 33 4.03 14.92 3.64
CA ILE A 33 4.70 13.71 3.15
C ILE A 33 5.41 12.99 4.31
N ASN A 34 6.14 13.72 5.14
CA ASN A 34 6.85 13.17 6.29
C ASN A 34 5.90 12.58 7.34
N CYS A 35 4.69 13.13 7.48
CA CYS A 35 3.64 12.56 8.33
C CYS A 35 3.24 11.14 7.86
N GLU A 36 3.09 10.93 6.54
CA GLU A 36 2.80 9.61 5.97
C GLU A 36 3.98 8.63 6.13
N LEU A 37 5.22 9.10 6.01
CA LEU A 37 6.40 8.30 6.26
C LEU A 37 6.48 7.86 7.73
N ARG A 38 6.22 8.75 8.68
CA ARG A 38 6.14 8.40 10.11
C ARG A 38 5.04 7.37 10.38
N ARG A 39 3.85 7.52 9.78
CA ARG A 39 2.77 6.54 9.92
C ARG A 39 3.16 5.18 9.36
N ARG A 40 3.87 5.14 8.23
CA ARG A 40 4.42 3.89 7.68
C ARG A 40 5.34 3.18 8.67
N GLN A 41 6.11 3.93 9.47
CA GLN A 41 7.05 3.38 10.46
C GLN A 41 6.37 3.00 11.78
N GLY A 42 5.19 3.53 12.06
CA GLY A 42 4.41 3.25 13.27
C GLY A 42 3.65 1.93 13.21
N GLY A 43 2.91 1.66 14.27
CA GLY A 43 2.07 0.47 14.44
C GLY A 43 2.70 -0.59 15.36
N TYR A 44 1.83 -1.38 16.01
CA TYR A 44 2.25 -2.47 16.89
C TYR A 44 2.86 -3.63 16.09
N GLY A 45 3.79 -4.37 16.68
CA GLY A 45 4.46 -5.51 16.03
C GLY A 45 5.57 -5.11 15.03
N ARG A 46 5.90 -3.82 14.92
CA ARG A 46 6.97 -3.36 14.03
C ARG A 46 8.35 -3.67 14.57
N GLY A 47 9.23 -4.15 13.68
CA GLY A 47 10.59 -4.55 14.02
C GLY A 47 11.52 -3.39 14.35
N GLY A 48 12.64 -3.74 14.99
CA GLY A 48 13.60 -2.78 15.51
C GLY A 48 14.25 -1.86 14.45
N ARG A 49 14.28 -2.25 13.17
CA ARG A 49 14.79 -1.39 12.11
C ARG A 49 13.95 -0.13 11.93
N GLN A 50 12.65 -0.23 12.03
CA GLN A 50 11.75 0.93 11.91
C GLN A 50 11.90 1.95 13.04
N LYS A 51 12.47 1.54 14.17
CA LYS A 51 12.86 2.44 15.27
C LYS A 51 14.18 3.17 15.01
N LEU A 52 15.04 2.63 14.13
CA LEU A 52 16.34 3.22 13.79
C LEU A 52 16.26 4.21 12.62
N GLU A 53 15.32 3.96 11.69
CA GLU A 53 15.11 4.82 10.53
C GLU A 53 14.20 5.99 10.89
N THR A 54 14.62 7.21 10.61
CA THR A 54 13.76 8.39 10.67
C THR A 54 13.54 8.87 9.24
N ASP A 55 12.54 8.26 8.58
CA ASP A 55 12.26 8.54 7.18
C ASP A 55 11.77 9.97 7.00
N THR A 56 12.53 10.75 6.25
CA THR A 56 12.15 12.07 5.75
C THR A 56 12.37 12.14 4.26
N VAL A 57 11.52 12.90 3.56
CA VAL A 57 11.65 13.13 2.13
C VAL A 57 12.54 14.32 1.85
N GLU A 58 13.41 14.17 0.86
CA GLU A 58 14.15 15.26 0.22
C GLU A 58 13.64 15.42 -1.22
N LEU A 59 13.37 16.68 -1.62
CA LEU A 59 13.00 17.05 -2.99
C LEU A 59 14.29 17.42 -3.74
N ILE A 60 14.73 16.54 -4.65
CA ILE A 60 16.02 16.73 -5.36
C ILE A 60 15.84 17.55 -6.63
N THR A 61 14.74 17.34 -7.37
CA THR A 61 14.47 18.02 -8.65
C THR A 61 12.99 18.32 -8.81
N GLY A 62 12.65 19.14 -9.80
CA GLY A 62 11.26 19.39 -10.24
C GLY A 62 10.46 20.37 -9.38
N VAL A 63 11.11 21.00 -8.39
CA VAL A 63 10.48 21.92 -7.44
C VAL A 63 11.37 23.14 -7.23
N TRP A 64 10.76 24.32 -7.17
CA TRP A 64 11.42 25.56 -6.82
C TRP A 64 10.54 26.37 -5.86
N LYS A 65 11.12 26.83 -4.74
CA LYS A 65 10.37 27.54 -3.67
C LYS A 65 9.10 26.79 -3.25
N ASN A 66 9.23 25.47 -3.01
CA ASN A 66 8.15 24.54 -2.66
C ASN A 66 7.04 24.43 -3.70
N ARG A 67 7.26 24.82 -4.95
CA ARG A 67 6.27 24.77 -6.01
C ARG A 67 6.75 23.92 -7.18
N THR A 68 5.88 23.05 -7.71
CA THR A 68 6.20 22.18 -8.83
C THR A 68 6.44 22.95 -10.11
N LEU A 69 7.39 22.50 -10.93
CA LEU A 69 7.80 23.16 -12.17
C LEU A 69 7.20 22.53 -13.44
N GLY A 70 6.53 21.35 -13.33
CA GLY A 70 6.09 20.57 -14.48
C GLY A 70 7.19 19.73 -15.13
N SER A 71 8.43 19.83 -14.63
CA SER A 71 9.53 18.92 -14.97
C SER A 71 9.53 17.70 -14.04
N PRO A 72 10.29 16.61 -14.37
CA PRO A 72 10.36 15.43 -13.52
C PRO A 72 10.77 15.75 -12.09
N ILE A 73 10.04 15.21 -11.12
CA ILE A 73 10.29 15.36 -9.68
C ILE A 73 11.03 14.14 -9.18
N THR A 74 12.17 14.34 -8.53
CA THR A 74 12.88 13.27 -7.82
C THR A 74 12.71 13.45 -6.32
N LEU A 75 12.15 12.42 -5.68
CA LEU A 75 12.08 12.28 -4.23
C LEU A 75 13.18 11.33 -3.76
N GLN A 76 13.81 11.65 -2.64
CA GLN A 76 14.82 10.82 -1.98
C GLN A 76 14.41 10.56 -0.52
N VAL A 77 14.65 9.33 -0.06
CA VAL A 77 14.62 8.93 1.35
C VAL A 77 15.95 8.27 1.66
N ILE A 78 16.74 8.87 2.54
CA ILE A 78 18.05 8.35 2.93
C ILE A 78 17.87 7.13 3.84
N ASN A 79 18.72 6.11 3.67
CA ASN A 79 18.80 4.98 4.58
C ASN A 79 19.82 5.24 5.67
N SER A 80 19.38 5.29 6.94
CA SER A 80 20.28 5.39 8.09
C SER A 80 21.10 4.10 8.28
N ASP A 81 20.52 2.94 7.96
CA ASP A 81 21.19 1.63 8.02
C ASP A 81 21.89 1.27 6.69
N TYR A 82 22.74 2.20 6.19
CA TYR A 82 23.56 1.95 5.00
C TYR A 82 24.71 1.02 5.29
N LYS A 83 24.72 -0.18 4.69
CA LYS A 83 25.78 -1.18 4.87
C LYS A 83 25.88 -2.19 3.72
N LEU A 84 25.27 -1.93 2.57
CA LEU A 84 25.15 -2.88 1.44
C LEU A 84 26.50 -3.52 1.08
N GLU A 85 27.57 -2.73 0.97
CA GLU A 85 28.91 -3.19 0.59
C GLU A 85 29.58 -4.12 1.62
N ARG A 86 29.05 -4.15 2.86
CA ARG A 86 29.57 -4.98 3.96
C ARG A 86 28.75 -6.24 4.18
N LEU A 87 27.59 -6.36 3.52
CA LEU A 87 26.71 -7.52 3.68
C LEU A 87 27.30 -8.73 2.93
N LYS A 88 27.22 -9.87 3.58
CA LYS A 88 27.63 -11.15 2.98
C LYS A 88 26.55 -11.67 2.03
N GLU A 89 26.98 -12.45 1.04
CA GLU A 89 26.08 -13.18 0.18
C GLU A 89 25.20 -14.17 0.99
N LEU A 90 24.03 -14.50 0.45
CA LEU A 90 23.10 -15.45 1.03
C LEU A 90 23.07 -16.71 0.16
N GLU A 91 23.20 -17.86 0.82
CA GLU A 91 23.22 -19.16 0.15
C GLU A 91 21.86 -19.89 0.24
N ARG A 92 20.97 -19.45 1.13
CA ARG A 92 19.72 -20.16 1.44
C ARG A 92 18.52 -19.25 1.19
N PRO A 93 17.84 -19.43 0.04
CA PRO A 93 16.68 -18.60 -0.32
C PRO A 93 15.52 -18.83 0.66
N ARG A 94 14.78 -17.77 0.94
CA ARG A 94 13.57 -17.81 1.76
C ARG A 94 12.36 -18.25 0.92
N PRO A 95 11.58 -19.24 1.33
CA PRO A 95 10.30 -19.54 0.71
C PRO A 95 9.37 -18.33 0.71
N GLY A 96 8.66 -18.12 -0.39
CA GLY A 96 7.72 -17.00 -0.53
C GLY A 96 8.35 -15.61 -0.75
N HIS A 97 9.67 -15.51 -0.86
CA HIS A 97 10.38 -14.30 -1.27
C HIS A 97 10.90 -14.38 -2.71
N ALA A 98 11.40 -13.28 -3.25
CA ALA A 98 11.98 -13.25 -4.60
C ALA A 98 13.36 -13.92 -4.71
N ASP A 99 13.95 -14.34 -3.61
CA ASP A 99 15.33 -14.79 -3.47
C ASP A 99 15.75 -15.80 -4.55
N LEU A 100 15.08 -16.94 -4.62
CA LEU A 100 15.41 -18.01 -5.57
C LEU A 100 15.08 -17.63 -7.01
N THR A 101 13.86 -17.20 -7.25
CA THR A 101 13.37 -16.86 -8.60
C THR A 101 14.14 -15.70 -9.22
N GLY A 102 14.48 -14.71 -8.42
CA GLY A 102 15.30 -13.58 -8.86
C GLY A 102 16.74 -13.97 -9.12
N ALA A 103 17.36 -14.79 -8.26
CA ALA A 103 18.71 -15.27 -8.46
C ALA A 103 18.81 -16.10 -9.76
N ILE A 104 17.85 -16.97 -10.03
CA ILE A 104 17.79 -17.73 -11.30
C ILE A 104 17.66 -16.79 -12.50
N LYS A 105 16.72 -15.84 -12.45
CA LYS A 105 16.45 -14.94 -13.56
C LYS A 105 17.66 -14.06 -13.93
N HIS A 106 18.39 -13.58 -12.93
CA HIS A 106 19.48 -12.64 -13.12
C HIS A 106 20.88 -13.27 -13.03
N GLY A 107 20.96 -14.60 -12.89
CA GLY A 107 22.21 -15.35 -12.89
C GLY A 107 23.14 -15.00 -11.73
N GLY A 108 22.61 -14.70 -10.54
CA GLY A 108 23.49 -14.16 -9.52
C GLY A 108 22.98 -14.19 -8.07
N SER A 109 23.29 -13.14 -7.39
CA SER A 109 23.23 -12.94 -5.96
C SER A 109 21.82 -12.98 -5.37
N ILE A 110 21.57 -13.88 -4.41
CA ILE A 110 20.37 -13.84 -3.58
C ILE A 110 20.32 -12.54 -2.77
N ARG A 111 21.47 -12.07 -2.26
CA ARG A 111 21.59 -10.80 -1.53
C ARG A 111 21.12 -9.62 -2.38
N GLY A 112 21.62 -9.48 -3.59
CA GLY A 112 21.23 -8.39 -4.50
C GLY A 112 19.71 -8.39 -4.81
N ILE A 113 19.12 -9.58 -5.01
CA ILE A 113 17.68 -9.69 -5.23
C ILE A 113 16.90 -9.27 -3.97
N LEU A 114 17.31 -9.76 -2.80
CA LEU A 114 16.68 -9.43 -1.52
C LEU A 114 16.66 -7.92 -1.28
N GLU A 115 17.77 -7.26 -1.50
CA GLU A 115 17.95 -5.83 -1.26
C GLU A 115 16.95 -4.99 -2.08
N ARG A 116 16.72 -5.35 -3.34
CA ARG A 116 15.76 -4.64 -4.19
C ARG A 116 14.30 -5.10 -3.96
N ALA A 117 14.05 -6.37 -3.69
CA ALA A 117 12.72 -6.90 -3.46
C ALA A 117 12.16 -6.58 -2.06
N SER A 118 12.97 -6.02 -1.20
CA SER A 118 12.62 -5.66 0.19
C SER A 118 11.45 -4.67 0.24
N ALA A 119 10.56 -4.84 1.24
CA ALA A 119 9.50 -3.89 1.55
C ALA A 119 10.01 -2.50 1.98
N ARG A 120 11.31 -2.32 2.21
CA ARG A 120 11.93 -1.00 2.46
C ARG A 120 11.67 -0.03 1.31
N GLU A 121 11.61 -0.53 0.07
CA GLU A 121 11.29 0.26 -1.13
C GLU A 121 9.93 0.98 -1.00
N THR A 122 8.98 0.45 -0.21
CA THR A 122 7.69 1.11 0.00
C THR A 122 7.80 2.48 0.68
N ALA A 123 8.91 2.82 1.34
CA ALA A 123 9.11 4.17 1.90
C ALA A 123 8.99 5.24 0.81
N VAL A 124 9.69 5.07 -0.29
CA VAL A 124 9.66 6.05 -1.38
C VAL A 124 8.33 5.98 -2.17
N ARG A 125 7.64 4.82 -2.21
CA ARG A 125 6.27 4.75 -2.75
C ARG A 125 5.29 5.54 -1.90
N VAL A 126 5.42 5.48 -0.57
CA VAL A 126 4.60 6.29 0.35
C VAL A 126 4.86 7.78 0.13
N ALA A 127 6.11 8.19 -0.03
CA ALA A 127 6.44 9.58 -0.34
C ALA A 127 5.81 10.05 -1.67
N ALA A 128 5.92 9.24 -2.74
CA ALA A 128 5.30 9.53 -4.03
C ALA A 128 3.76 9.55 -3.95
N GLY A 129 3.16 8.63 -3.21
CA GLY A 129 1.72 8.58 -2.97
C GLY A 129 1.21 9.77 -2.16
N ALA A 130 1.98 10.22 -1.15
CA ALA A 130 1.64 11.41 -0.36
C ALA A 130 1.70 12.69 -1.21
N LEU A 131 2.68 12.80 -2.11
CA LEU A 131 2.73 13.89 -3.09
C LEU A 131 1.52 13.84 -4.04
N ALA A 132 1.19 12.67 -4.61
CA ALA A 132 0.02 12.50 -5.47
C ALA A 132 -1.29 12.85 -4.75
N ARG A 133 -1.39 12.56 -3.45
CA ARG A 133 -2.55 12.91 -2.62
C ARG A 133 -2.73 14.43 -2.48
N GLN A 134 -1.66 15.21 -2.46
CA GLN A 134 -1.75 16.67 -2.47
C GLN A 134 -2.38 17.18 -3.77
N LEU A 135 -2.03 16.57 -4.91
CA LEU A 135 -2.69 16.89 -6.19
C LEU A 135 -4.18 16.51 -6.17
N LEU A 136 -4.55 15.34 -5.63
CA LEU A 136 -5.94 14.92 -5.54
C LEU A 136 -6.79 15.88 -4.69
N ARG A 137 -6.22 16.42 -3.60
CA ARG A 137 -6.89 17.38 -2.72
C ARG A 137 -7.26 18.69 -3.43
N VAL A 138 -6.49 19.12 -4.44
CA VAL A 138 -6.84 20.29 -5.26
C VAL A 138 -8.21 20.11 -5.95
N PHE A 139 -8.59 18.86 -6.21
CA PHE A 139 -9.88 18.49 -6.80
C PHE A 139 -10.94 18.08 -5.77
N GLY A 140 -10.68 18.27 -4.47
CA GLY A 140 -11.58 17.84 -3.40
C GLY A 140 -11.64 16.33 -3.20
N ILE A 141 -10.65 15.58 -3.74
CA ILE A 141 -10.59 14.12 -3.60
C ILE A 141 -9.75 13.77 -2.36
N GLU A 142 -10.37 13.05 -1.43
CA GLU A 142 -9.73 12.60 -0.19
C GLU A 142 -9.56 11.07 -0.16
N THR A 143 -8.44 10.62 0.40
CA THR A 143 -8.11 9.20 0.53
C THR A 143 -7.84 8.81 1.97
N LEU A 144 -8.28 7.63 2.37
CA LEU A 144 -8.00 7.04 3.67
C LEU A 144 -7.74 5.55 3.54
N GLY A 145 -6.60 5.07 4.06
CA GLY A 145 -6.30 3.64 4.20
C GLY A 145 -6.33 3.22 5.66
N TYR A 146 -6.86 2.05 5.95
CA TYR A 146 -6.94 1.44 7.28
C TYR A 146 -6.92 -0.08 7.19
N VAL A 147 -6.68 -0.74 8.32
CA VAL A 147 -6.64 -2.20 8.44
C VAL A 147 -8.02 -2.72 8.79
N THR A 148 -8.46 -3.77 8.08
CA THR A 148 -9.74 -4.45 8.35
C THR A 148 -9.56 -5.86 8.88
N GLU A 149 -8.36 -6.47 8.73
CA GLU A 149 -8.10 -7.81 9.25
C GLU A 149 -6.61 -8.01 9.52
N ILE A 150 -6.26 -8.68 10.60
CA ILE A 150 -4.92 -9.20 10.89
C ILE A 150 -5.07 -10.64 11.38
N GLY A 151 -4.41 -11.60 10.68
CA GLY A 151 -4.38 -13.00 11.10
C GLY A 151 -5.75 -13.65 11.29
N GLY A 152 -6.76 -13.23 10.52
CA GLY A 152 -8.15 -13.71 10.62
C GLY A 152 -9.02 -12.94 11.61
N LEU A 153 -8.46 -12.09 12.46
CA LEU A 153 -9.22 -11.20 13.33
C LEU A 153 -9.71 -9.98 12.54
N ARG A 154 -11.03 -9.86 12.35
CA ARG A 154 -11.67 -8.87 11.49
C ARG A 154 -12.29 -7.72 12.27
N VAL A 155 -12.28 -6.54 11.65
CA VAL A 155 -13.02 -5.35 12.06
C VAL A 155 -13.92 -4.92 10.90
N GLU A 156 -15.22 -4.81 11.18
CA GLU A 156 -16.18 -4.23 10.22
C GLU A 156 -15.93 -2.71 10.12
N THR A 157 -16.05 -2.17 8.90
CA THR A 157 -15.99 -0.73 8.68
C THR A 157 -17.32 -0.11 9.15
N PRO A 158 -17.34 0.68 10.24
CA PRO A 158 -18.57 1.30 10.73
C PRO A 158 -19.07 2.36 9.74
N PRO A 159 -20.35 2.70 9.76
CA PRO A 159 -20.83 3.93 9.14
C PRO A 159 -20.09 5.14 9.70
N GLY A 160 -19.77 6.12 8.85
CA GLY A 160 -19.08 7.32 9.30
C GLY A 160 -18.42 8.10 8.16
N SER A 161 -18.05 9.32 8.47
CA SER A 161 -17.27 10.21 7.60
C SER A 161 -15.79 9.80 7.53
N LEU A 162 -15.08 10.23 6.49
CA LEU A 162 -13.61 10.05 6.43
C LEU A 162 -12.88 10.69 7.62
N ALA A 163 -13.41 11.77 8.19
CA ALA A 163 -12.80 12.43 9.34
C ALA A 163 -12.90 11.55 10.61
N GLU A 164 -14.06 10.97 10.87
CA GLU A 164 -14.26 10.03 11.99
C GLU A 164 -13.41 8.77 11.83
N HIS A 165 -13.39 8.19 10.63
CA HIS A 165 -12.55 7.03 10.33
C HIS A 165 -11.07 7.35 10.46
N ARG A 166 -10.64 8.56 10.07
CA ARG A 166 -9.25 9.01 10.24
C ARG A 166 -8.87 9.10 11.71
N ALA A 167 -9.73 9.67 12.53
CA ALA A 167 -9.52 9.77 13.97
C ALA A 167 -9.41 8.39 14.62
N ALA A 168 -10.36 7.50 14.35
CA ALA A 168 -10.35 6.13 14.87
C ALA A 168 -9.11 5.35 14.43
N ARG A 169 -8.74 5.44 13.14
CA ARG A 169 -7.51 4.81 12.64
C ARG A 169 -6.26 5.31 13.33
N ASP A 170 -6.15 6.62 13.53
CA ASP A 170 -4.94 7.24 14.12
C ASP A 170 -4.83 6.97 15.61
N GLU A 171 -5.95 6.67 16.30
CA GLU A 171 -5.99 6.21 17.69
C GLU A 171 -5.55 4.73 17.83
N SER A 172 -5.89 3.87 16.84
CA SER A 172 -5.58 2.45 16.90
C SER A 172 -4.09 2.15 16.71
N CYS A 173 -3.52 1.34 17.58
CA CYS A 173 -2.12 0.93 17.50
C CYS A 173 -1.81 0.01 16.30
N VAL A 174 -2.82 -0.55 15.64
CA VAL A 174 -2.71 -1.37 14.41
C VAL A 174 -3.43 -0.76 13.21
N TYR A 175 -3.86 0.50 13.33
CA TYR A 175 -4.53 1.27 12.28
C TYR A 175 -5.88 0.68 11.82
N THR A 176 -6.63 0.04 12.71
CA THR A 176 -8.03 -0.35 12.46
C THR A 176 -8.99 0.82 12.74
N LEU A 177 -10.27 0.65 12.41
CA LEU A 177 -11.35 1.60 12.79
C LEU A 177 -12.02 1.25 14.13
N ALA A 178 -11.44 0.34 14.91
CA ALA A 178 -11.94 -0.11 16.20
C ALA A 178 -10.84 -0.10 17.27
N PRO A 179 -10.36 1.08 17.71
CA PRO A 179 -9.26 1.18 18.70
C PRO A 179 -9.58 0.46 20.02
N ALA A 180 -10.85 0.34 20.39
CA ALA A 180 -11.27 -0.44 21.55
C ALA A 180 -10.92 -1.94 21.49
N ARG A 181 -10.59 -2.47 20.31
CA ARG A 181 -10.17 -3.86 20.10
C ARG A 181 -8.66 -4.05 19.99
N ASP A 182 -7.88 -3.01 20.21
CA ASP A 182 -6.42 -3.04 20.05
C ASP A 182 -5.74 -4.11 20.92
N ASP A 183 -6.28 -4.39 22.11
CA ASP A 183 -5.72 -5.43 22.98
C ASP A 183 -5.88 -6.84 22.42
N GLU A 184 -6.97 -7.12 21.69
CA GLU A 184 -7.14 -8.40 20.99
C GLU A 184 -6.06 -8.60 19.91
N PHE A 185 -5.77 -7.52 19.16
CA PHE A 185 -4.72 -7.54 18.13
C PHE A 185 -3.33 -7.65 18.72
N ARG A 186 -3.04 -6.95 19.84
CA ARG A 186 -1.76 -7.08 20.55
C ARG A 186 -1.53 -8.51 21.01
N GLN A 187 -2.50 -9.11 21.68
CA GLN A 187 -2.41 -10.49 22.16
C GLN A 187 -2.19 -11.48 21.01
N LEU A 188 -2.88 -11.30 19.87
CA LEU A 188 -2.69 -12.13 18.69
C LEU A 188 -1.26 -12.00 18.14
N ILE A 189 -0.75 -10.76 17.98
CA ILE A 189 0.58 -10.48 17.44
C ILE A 189 1.65 -11.03 18.38
N ASP A 190 1.53 -10.83 19.70
CA ASP A 190 2.49 -11.31 20.69
C ASP A 190 2.58 -12.84 20.69
N ARG A 191 1.44 -13.53 20.70
CA ARG A 191 1.38 -14.98 20.62
C ARG A 191 2.12 -15.52 19.38
N ILE A 192 1.84 -14.95 18.19
CA ILE A 192 2.48 -15.40 16.95
C ILE A 192 3.98 -15.07 16.94
N THR A 193 4.36 -13.93 17.52
CA THR A 193 5.76 -13.55 17.72
C THR A 193 6.50 -14.55 18.60
N GLU A 194 5.89 -15.01 19.70
CA GLU A 194 6.44 -16.05 20.60
C GLU A 194 6.56 -17.40 19.89
N GLU A 195 5.59 -17.76 19.06
CA GLU A 195 5.62 -18.95 18.22
C GLU A 195 6.71 -18.90 17.14
N GLY A 196 7.26 -17.71 16.86
CA GLY A 196 8.30 -17.48 15.85
C GLY A 196 7.75 -17.44 14.42
N ASP A 197 6.47 -17.10 14.26
CA ASP A 197 5.76 -17.01 12.99
C ASP A 197 5.40 -15.55 12.65
N THR A 198 4.64 -15.33 11.56
CA THR A 198 4.24 -14.01 11.06
C THR A 198 2.79 -14.01 10.59
N LEU A 199 2.15 -12.83 10.56
CA LEU A 199 0.76 -12.65 10.17
C LEU A 199 0.61 -11.90 8.86
N GLY A 200 -0.40 -12.26 8.11
CA GLY A 200 -0.95 -11.47 7.02
C GLY A 200 -2.12 -10.62 7.50
N GLY A 201 -2.70 -9.85 6.57
CA GLY A 201 -3.86 -9.03 6.89
C GLY A 201 -4.52 -8.46 5.65
N VAL A 202 -5.64 -7.80 5.86
CA VAL A 202 -6.39 -7.09 4.83
C VAL A 202 -6.45 -5.61 5.20
N MET A 203 -6.18 -4.76 4.22
CA MET A 203 -6.35 -3.33 4.33
C MET A 203 -7.40 -2.86 3.34
N GLU A 204 -8.13 -1.81 3.70
CA GLU A 204 -9.08 -1.13 2.84
C GLU A 204 -8.63 0.30 2.59
N VAL A 205 -8.82 0.77 1.37
CA VAL A 205 -8.64 2.17 0.98
C VAL A 205 -9.99 2.69 0.52
N ARG A 206 -10.44 3.76 1.15
CA ARG A 206 -11.62 4.53 0.80
C ARG A 206 -11.21 5.86 0.18
N VAL A 207 -11.85 6.21 -0.95
CA VAL A 207 -11.63 7.49 -1.63
C VAL A 207 -12.97 8.17 -1.83
N GLU A 208 -13.07 9.44 -1.45
CA GLU A 208 -14.28 10.25 -1.58
C GLU A 208 -14.01 11.49 -2.45
N GLY A 209 -15.08 12.13 -2.92
CA GLY A 209 -15.01 13.32 -3.77
C GLY A 209 -14.71 13.03 -5.23
N LEU A 210 -14.78 11.77 -5.67
CA LEU A 210 -14.55 11.40 -7.07
C LEU A 210 -15.75 11.83 -7.94
N PRO A 211 -15.52 12.58 -9.03
CA PRO A 211 -16.57 12.85 -10.01
C PRO A 211 -16.93 11.57 -10.77
N ILE A 212 -18.13 11.54 -11.35
CA ILE A 212 -18.54 10.46 -12.26
C ILE A 212 -17.68 10.50 -13.52
N GLY A 213 -17.25 9.32 -14.02
CA GLY A 213 -16.66 9.15 -15.34
C GLY A 213 -15.12 9.18 -15.39
N LEU A 214 -14.40 9.17 -14.26
CA LEU A 214 -12.95 8.93 -14.29
C LEU A 214 -12.66 7.49 -14.71
N GLY A 215 -11.75 7.30 -15.64
CA GLY A 215 -11.47 6.01 -16.28
C GLY A 215 -12.11 5.90 -17.65
N THR A 216 -12.39 4.70 -18.11
CA THR A 216 -13.05 4.44 -19.41
C THR A 216 -13.63 3.04 -19.47
N HIS A 217 -14.71 2.87 -20.22
CA HIS A 217 -15.25 1.56 -20.59
C HIS A 217 -14.68 1.02 -21.92
N ALA A 218 -14.04 1.90 -22.71
CA ALA A 218 -13.75 1.64 -24.11
C ALA A 218 -12.55 0.71 -24.34
N GLN A 219 -11.52 0.75 -23.46
CA GLN A 219 -10.30 -0.06 -23.63
C GLN A 219 -9.90 -0.71 -22.30
N TRP A 220 -9.60 -2.00 -22.36
CA TRP A 220 -9.31 -2.83 -21.20
C TRP A 220 -8.13 -2.34 -20.34
N ASP A 221 -7.06 -1.86 -20.97
CA ASP A 221 -5.83 -1.36 -20.32
C ASP A 221 -5.98 0.04 -19.71
N ARG A 222 -7.12 0.70 -19.99
CA ARG A 222 -7.45 2.05 -19.51
C ARG A 222 -8.59 2.06 -18.50
N LYS A 223 -9.26 0.93 -18.27
CA LYS A 223 -10.27 0.78 -17.24
C LYS A 223 -9.68 1.05 -15.87
N LEU A 224 -10.37 1.85 -15.05
CA LEU A 224 -9.83 2.29 -13.76
C LEU A 224 -9.70 1.14 -12.75
N ASP A 225 -10.65 0.19 -12.76
CA ASP A 225 -10.59 -1.03 -11.94
C ASP A 225 -9.32 -1.85 -12.21
N GLY A 226 -9.02 -2.12 -13.48
CA GLY A 226 -7.80 -2.84 -13.87
C GLY A 226 -6.52 -2.11 -13.49
N ARG A 227 -6.48 -0.79 -13.66
CA ARG A 227 -5.32 0.04 -13.30
C ARG A 227 -5.09 0.11 -11.79
N LEU A 228 -6.15 0.24 -11.00
CA LEU A 228 -6.08 0.22 -9.55
C LEU A 228 -5.61 -1.15 -9.04
N ALA A 229 -6.19 -2.23 -9.57
CA ALA A 229 -5.79 -3.60 -9.23
C ALA A 229 -4.30 -3.84 -9.54
N GLN A 230 -3.81 -3.41 -10.71
CA GLN A 230 -2.40 -3.49 -11.09
C GLN A 230 -1.50 -2.70 -10.12
N ALA A 231 -1.87 -1.45 -9.82
CA ALA A 231 -1.07 -0.59 -8.94
C ALA A 231 -0.97 -1.14 -7.52
N VAL A 232 -2.08 -1.63 -6.97
CA VAL A 232 -2.15 -2.21 -5.62
C VAL A 232 -1.46 -3.58 -5.58
N MET A 233 -1.68 -4.46 -6.57
CA MET A 233 -1.02 -5.77 -6.66
C MET A 233 0.52 -5.65 -6.80
N ALA A 234 1.02 -4.55 -7.36
CA ALA A 234 2.45 -4.28 -7.50
C ALA A 234 3.14 -3.88 -6.16
N VAL A 235 2.40 -3.67 -5.08
CA VAL A 235 2.97 -3.42 -3.75
C VAL A 235 3.49 -4.74 -3.16
N GLN A 236 4.65 -4.69 -2.51
CA GLN A 236 5.28 -5.88 -1.91
C GLN A 236 4.33 -6.62 -0.96
N ALA A 237 4.34 -7.93 -1.06
CA ALA A 237 3.54 -8.88 -0.28
C ALA A 237 2.03 -8.88 -0.56
N ILE A 238 1.50 -8.03 -1.41
CA ILE A 238 0.09 -8.09 -1.81
C ILE A 238 -0.15 -9.34 -2.69
N LYS A 239 -1.23 -10.08 -2.38
CA LYS A 239 -1.61 -11.34 -3.04
C LYS A 239 -3.06 -11.37 -3.49
N GLY A 240 -3.85 -10.35 -3.14
CA GLY A 240 -5.24 -10.22 -3.57
C GLY A 240 -5.66 -8.76 -3.58
N VAL A 241 -6.52 -8.41 -4.51
CA VAL A 241 -7.17 -7.09 -4.62
C VAL A 241 -8.64 -7.30 -4.90
N GLU A 242 -9.48 -6.57 -4.19
CA GLU A 242 -10.94 -6.56 -4.40
C GLU A 242 -11.43 -5.11 -4.50
N ILE A 243 -12.48 -4.90 -5.29
CA ILE A 243 -13.21 -3.63 -5.40
C ILE A 243 -14.66 -3.86 -5.00
N GLY A 244 -15.18 -3.02 -4.10
CA GLY A 244 -16.53 -3.18 -3.58
C GLY A 244 -16.76 -4.53 -2.90
N MET A 245 -17.81 -5.27 -3.28
CA MET A 245 -18.08 -6.61 -2.74
C MET A 245 -17.00 -7.64 -3.10
N GLY A 246 -16.20 -7.40 -4.15
CA GLY A 246 -15.15 -8.33 -4.57
C GLY A 246 -15.68 -9.74 -4.81
N PHE A 247 -15.03 -10.76 -4.23
CA PHE A 247 -15.45 -12.16 -4.39
C PHE A 247 -16.82 -12.49 -3.81
N GLN A 248 -17.35 -11.67 -2.89
CA GLN A 248 -18.70 -11.89 -2.35
C GLN A 248 -19.79 -11.72 -3.42
N ALA A 249 -19.58 -10.87 -4.43
CA ALA A 249 -20.50 -10.68 -5.53
C ALA A 249 -20.82 -11.98 -6.31
N ALA A 250 -19.88 -12.94 -6.33
CA ALA A 250 -20.09 -14.24 -6.99
C ALA A 250 -20.93 -15.24 -6.16
N ARG A 251 -21.29 -14.90 -4.92
CA ARG A 251 -21.93 -15.82 -3.96
C ARG A 251 -23.40 -15.51 -3.72
N VAL A 252 -23.89 -14.41 -4.28
CA VAL A 252 -25.25 -13.92 -4.07
C VAL A 252 -25.95 -13.60 -5.40
N PRO A 253 -27.29 -13.58 -5.46
CA PRO A 253 -28.02 -13.18 -6.66
C PRO A 253 -27.75 -11.75 -7.10
N GLY A 254 -27.86 -11.46 -8.41
CA GLY A 254 -27.60 -10.14 -8.97
C GLY A 254 -28.41 -9.01 -8.34
N SER A 255 -29.63 -9.27 -7.91
CA SER A 255 -30.46 -8.30 -7.19
C SER A 255 -29.90 -7.86 -5.83
N GLN A 256 -28.95 -8.62 -5.27
CA GLN A 256 -28.25 -8.29 -4.03
C GLN A 256 -26.85 -7.70 -4.30
N VAL A 257 -26.40 -7.73 -5.55
CA VAL A 257 -25.11 -7.18 -5.99
C VAL A 257 -25.28 -5.78 -6.57
N HIS A 258 -26.21 -5.60 -7.52
CA HIS A 258 -26.29 -4.36 -8.27
C HIS A 258 -26.95 -3.24 -7.45
N ASP A 259 -26.28 -2.09 -7.41
CA ASP A 259 -26.71 -0.92 -6.65
C ASP A 259 -27.84 -0.20 -7.39
N PRO A 260 -29.05 -0.03 -6.80
CA PRO A 260 -30.12 0.74 -7.41
C PRO A 260 -29.71 2.19 -7.63
N ILE A 261 -30.22 2.82 -8.69
CA ILE A 261 -29.90 4.21 -9.04
C ILE A 261 -31.13 5.08 -8.75
N HIS A 262 -30.92 6.11 -7.94
CA HIS A 262 -31.90 7.15 -7.62
C HIS A 262 -31.39 8.50 -8.07
N PHE A 263 -32.28 9.49 -8.16
CA PHE A 263 -31.91 10.84 -8.54
C PHE A 263 -32.49 11.85 -7.55
N ASP A 264 -31.63 12.73 -7.06
CA ASP A 264 -32.00 13.86 -6.20
C ASP A 264 -31.52 15.17 -6.85
N SER A 265 -32.47 15.96 -7.33
CA SER A 265 -32.18 17.24 -7.99
C SER A 265 -31.50 18.27 -7.08
N ALA A 266 -31.69 18.18 -5.76
CA ALA A 266 -31.05 19.08 -4.81
C ALA A 266 -29.53 18.85 -4.73
N GLN A 267 -29.05 17.66 -5.15
CA GLN A 267 -27.65 17.25 -5.08
C GLN A 267 -26.91 17.34 -6.44
N GLN A 268 -27.49 17.95 -7.46
CA GLN A 268 -26.87 18.05 -8.80
C GLN A 268 -25.52 18.79 -8.82
N HIS A 269 -25.28 19.65 -7.83
CA HIS A 269 -24.02 20.40 -7.69
C HIS A 269 -22.87 19.58 -7.11
N LEU A 270 -23.14 18.36 -6.61
CA LEU A 270 -22.15 17.46 -6.04
C LEU A 270 -21.44 16.62 -7.12
N PRO A 271 -20.26 16.01 -6.84
CA PRO A 271 -19.51 15.22 -7.81
C PRO A 271 -20.30 14.08 -8.48
N HIS A 272 -21.32 13.57 -7.83
CA HIS A 272 -22.22 12.53 -8.36
C HIS A 272 -23.43 13.08 -9.15
N LEU A 273 -23.51 14.39 -9.37
CA LEU A 273 -24.52 15.06 -10.22
C LEU A 273 -25.97 14.72 -9.85
N GLY A 274 -26.26 14.45 -8.57
CA GLY A 274 -27.58 14.04 -8.09
C GLY A 274 -27.90 12.55 -8.28
N TYR A 275 -27.05 11.75 -8.92
CA TYR A 275 -27.22 10.31 -9.02
C TYR A 275 -26.69 9.62 -7.76
N ILE A 276 -27.59 9.12 -6.95
CA ILE A 276 -27.29 8.47 -5.66
C ILE A 276 -27.61 6.97 -5.70
N ARG A 277 -26.93 6.22 -4.88
CA ARG A 277 -27.14 4.78 -4.70
C ARG A 277 -27.29 4.48 -3.22
N PRO A 278 -28.34 3.75 -2.78
CA PRO A 278 -28.53 3.39 -1.37
C PRO A 278 -27.50 2.38 -0.86
N THR A 279 -26.86 1.64 -1.77
CA THR A 279 -25.76 0.71 -1.49
C THR A 279 -24.55 1.07 -2.34
N ASN A 280 -23.37 0.51 -2.00
CA ASN A 280 -22.12 0.72 -2.74
C ASN A 280 -21.38 -0.62 -2.95
N ASN A 281 -22.12 -1.63 -3.41
CA ASN A 281 -21.60 -2.97 -3.66
C ASN A 281 -20.55 -2.97 -4.79
N ALA A 282 -20.73 -2.11 -5.80
CA ALA A 282 -19.78 -1.90 -6.88
C ALA A 282 -18.47 -1.22 -6.41
N GLY A 283 -18.44 -0.68 -5.17
CA GLY A 283 -17.26 -0.02 -4.62
C GLY A 283 -16.83 1.22 -5.39
N GLY A 284 -17.80 2.01 -5.88
CA GLY A 284 -17.56 3.28 -6.57
C GLY A 284 -17.16 3.15 -8.05
N LEU A 285 -17.12 1.94 -8.62
CA LEU A 285 -16.72 1.69 -10.01
C LEU A 285 -17.76 0.86 -10.76
N GLU A 286 -18.15 1.33 -11.93
CA GLU A 286 -19.02 0.63 -12.86
C GLU A 286 -18.42 0.69 -14.28
N GLY A 287 -18.30 -0.45 -14.96
CA GLY A 287 -17.75 -0.52 -16.31
C GLY A 287 -16.31 0.00 -16.45
N GLY A 288 -15.53 0.12 -15.36
CA GLY A 288 -14.18 0.66 -15.37
C GLY A 288 -14.11 2.18 -15.21
N MET A 289 -15.21 2.81 -14.77
CA MET A 289 -15.31 4.24 -14.51
C MET A 289 -15.87 4.51 -13.11
N THR A 290 -15.51 5.66 -12.52
CA THR A 290 -16.12 6.11 -11.26
C THR A 290 -17.61 6.43 -11.46
N ASN A 291 -18.41 6.07 -10.45
CA ASN A 291 -19.88 6.28 -10.47
C ASN A 291 -20.36 7.37 -9.49
N GLY A 292 -19.41 8.12 -8.89
CA GLY A 292 -19.73 9.20 -7.93
C GLY A 292 -19.90 8.74 -6.49
N GLN A 293 -19.91 7.42 -6.22
CA GLN A 293 -19.90 6.86 -4.88
C GLN A 293 -18.45 6.74 -4.35
N PRO A 294 -18.24 6.56 -3.03
CA PRO A 294 -16.93 6.28 -2.49
C PRO A 294 -16.27 5.08 -3.18
N LEU A 295 -15.04 5.24 -3.63
CA LEU A 295 -14.25 4.14 -4.16
C LEU A 295 -13.72 3.31 -2.98
N ILE A 296 -13.97 1.99 -3.03
CA ILE A 296 -13.54 1.03 -2.01
C ILE A 296 -12.66 -0.03 -2.65
N VAL A 297 -11.38 -0.05 -2.23
CA VAL A 297 -10.40 -1.05 -2.69
C VAL A 297 -9.83 -1.78 -1.49
N ARG A 298 -9.86 -3.11 -1.49
CA ARG A 298 -9.24 -3.96 -0.46
C ARG A 298 -8.05 -4.69 -1.02
N ALA A 299 -7.04 -4.87 -0.16
CA ALA A 299 -5.83 -5.58 -0.50
C ALA A 299 -5.46 -6.60 0.57
N ALA A 300 -5.22 -7.85 0.17
CA ALA A 300 -4.74 -8.91 1.03
C ALA A 300 -3.20 -8.97 0.98
N LYS A 301 -2.57 -8.77 2.14
CA LYS A 301 -1.12 -8.89 2.33
C LYS A 301 -0.81 -10.24 2.93
N LYS A 302 0.07 -11.02 2.28
CA LYS A 302 0.57 -12.27 2.87
C LYS A 302 1.48 -11.99 4.07
N PRO A 303 1.67 -13.00 4.98
CA PRO A 303 2.69 -12.95 6.03
C PRO A 303 4.08 -12.66 5.47
N ILE A 304 4.96 -12.12 6.30
CA ILE A 304 6.35 -11.86 5.93
C ILE A 304 7.10 -13.19 5.78
N SER A 305 7.95 -13.32 4.76
CA SER A 305 8.62 -14.57 4.40
C SER A 305 9.76 -14.96 5.33
N THR A 306 10.23 -14.06 6.20
CA THR A 306 11.29 -14.37 7.17
C THR A 306 10.66 -14.78 8.49
N LEU A 307 10.84 -16.04 8.85
CA LEU A 307 10.32 -16.64 10.08
C LEU A 307 11.46 -16.91 11.05
N ARG A 308 11.23 -16.69 12.36
CA ARG A 308 12.20 -17.10 13.40
C ARG A 308 12.36 -18.61 13.45
N LYS A 309 11.30 -19.37 13.12
CA LYS A 309 11.36 -20.81 12.82
C LYS A 309 11.43 -21.01 11.31
N PRO A 310 12.62 -20.99 10.69
CA PRO A 310 12.76 -21.02 9.25
C PRO A 310 12.13 -22.26 8.63
N LEU A 311 11.48 -22.10 7.50
CA LEU A 311 10.97 -23.19 6.69
C LEU A 311 12.11 -23.97 6.01
N ASP A 312 11.80 -25.14 5.48
CA ASP A 312 12.71 -25.93 4.66
C ASP A 312 13.07 -25.16 3.38
N SER A 313 14.33 -25.23 3.03
CA SER A 313 14.93 -24.62 1.85
C SER A 313 16.11 -25.47 1.38
N ILE A 314 16.97 -24.89 0.55
CA ILE A 314 18.18 -25.52 0.03
C ILE A 314 19.37 -24.57 0.17
N ASN A 315 20.57 -25.10 0.17
CA ASN A 315 21.74 -24.31 -0.19
C ASN A 315 21.71 -24.08 -1.72
N TRP A 316 21.80 -22.83 -2.13
CA TRP A 316 21.69 -22.43 -3.53
C TRP A 316 22.79 -23.05 -4.43
N GLU A 317 24.00 -23.20 -3.91
CA GLU A 317 25.14 -23.73 -4.67
C GLU A 317 25.18 -25.25 -4.65
N THR A 318 25.11 -25.85 -3.47
CA THR A 318 25.27 -27.31 -3.31
C THR A 318 23.99 -28.11 -3.56
N LYS A 319 22.82 -27.45 -3.62
CA LYS A 319 21.48 -28.05 -3.75
C LYS A 319 21.05 -28.94 -2.58
N GLN A 320 21.82 -28.97 -1.51
CA GLN A 320 21.49 -29.75 -0.33
C GLN A 320 20.36 -29.12 0.48
N ALA A 321 19.51 -29.94 1.06
CA ALA A 321 18.42 -29.50 1.93
C ALA A 321 18.99 -28.76 3.17
N GLN A 322 18.48 -27.59 3.44
CA GLN A 322 18.83 -26.75 4.61
C GLN A 322 17.62 -25.92 5.03
N ARG A 323 17.68 -25.32 6.22
CA ARG A 323 16.70 -24.31 6.64
C ARG A 323 16.97 -22.99 5.94
N ALA A 324 15.91 -22.24 5.61
CA ALA A 324 15.99 -20.92 4.99
C ALA A 324 16.83 -19.93 5.80
N SER A 325 17.40 -18.94 5.15
CA SER A 325 18.08 -17.84 5.83
C SER A 325 17.11 -17.06 6.70
N TYR A 326 17.56 -16.69 7.90
CA TYR A 326 16.87 -15.74 8.76
C TYR A 326 17.46 -14.35 8.55
N GLU A 327 16.68 -13.47 8.01
CA GLU A 327 16.98 -12.04 7.93
C GLU A 327 16.03 -11.32 8.90
N ARG A 328 16.51 -10.28 9.57
CA ARG A 328 15.69 -9.54 10.54
C ARG A 328 14.41 -9.01 9.88
N SER A 329 13.27 -9.31 10.46
CA SER A 329 11.96 -8.90 9.96
C SER A 329 11.00 -8.50 11.09
N ASP A 330 9.92 -7.89 10.70
CA ASP A 330 8.75 -7.57 11.53
C ASP A 330 7.80 -8.80 11.59
N VAL A 331 6.82 -8.75 12.45
CA VAL A 331 5.75 -9.77 12.55
C VAL A 331 4.60 -9.45 11.60
#